data_c84150473fd70f960c5b0ca92e4235b4
#
_entry.id   c84150473fd70f960c5b0ca92e4235b4
#
_cell.length_a   1.000
_cell.length_b   1.000
_cell.length_c   1.000
_cell.angle_alpha   90.00
_cell.angle_beta   90.00
_cell.angle_gamma   90.00
#
_symmetry.space_group_name_H-M   'P 1'
#
loop_
_entity.id
_entity.type
_entity.pdbx_description
1 polymer ?
#
loop_
_entity_poly.entity_id
_entity_poly.type
_entity_poly.pdbx_seq_one_letter_code
_entity_poly.pdbx_strand_id
1 'polypeptide(L)'
;VTAEFEPARTDDVEELHSLFHTVYGGNYAMPYGTDKDVMAAEIAADTTTWLVHRARGRIVATVLAQVAPQDRMAKMQGLVVHPEARGNSLARSAVGALSEDLLADDGIDSAYGTARTIGTAPQRIMLANGFHGLGILPNIRKAGRHETMALLLRHREGVLELRSPVDRVPAALRRIVLAVERTIGLPKLPEFVPANEYAEFASDAKIELVDAPSFVRRTFDLQVRDPYRRFYPFHQPNVLLTEESGAFDLYAHMSRRDGYCTIVGATPSGLALAPHLEPLITLLNASGALYLETIVPLHAFEELSALLAHGFLPAAMYPAMRREDRVFHDYVVMTRTMEPLDFRGLAIDKAFRPYVEQYIDLWTQRHLDTSGVFR
;
A
#
# COMPACT_ATOMS: atom_id res chain seq x y z
N VAL A 1 20.56 23.35 -14.75
CA VAL A 1 21.35 22.09 -14.87
C VAL A 1 20.52 21.02 -14.20
N THR A 2 20.06 20.04 -14.96
CA THR A 2 19.36 18.86 -14.45
C THR A 2 20.38 18.05 -13.63
N ALA A 3 20.03 17.69 -12.40
CA ALA A 3 20.90 16.85 -11.57
C ALA A 3 21.01 15.46 -12.21
N GLU A 4 22.22 14.99 -12.43
CA GLU A 4 22.48 13.65 -12.97
C GLU A 4 22.45 12.63 -11.83
N PHE A 5 21.73 11.52 -12.04
CA PHE A 5 21.64 10.39 -11.14
C PHE A 5 22.27 9.16 -11.77
N GLU A 6 23.05 8.44 -10.97
CA GLU A 6 23.73 7.21 -11.40
C GLU A 6 23.37 6.03 -10.49
N PRO A 7 23.47 4.78 -10.96
CA PRO A 7 23.25 3.61 -10.11
C PRO A 7 24.23 3.57 -8.92
N ALA A 8 23.70 3.27 -7.74
CA ALA A 8 24.49 3.02 -6.56
C ALA A 8 25.32 1.73 -6.72
N ARG A 9 26.47 1.68 -6.11
CA ARG A 9 27.40 0.54 -6.08
C ARG A 9 27.58 0.05 -4.66
N THR A 10 28.00 -1.19 -4.49
CA THR A 10 28.30 -1.74 -3.17
C THR A 10 29.39 -0.96 -2.42
N ASP A 11 30.31 -0.32 -3.13
CA ASP A 11 31.31 0.57 -2.56
C ASP A 11 30.73 1.86 -1.97
N ASP A 12 29.48 2.19 -2.29
CA ASP A 12 28.79 3.38 -1.80
C ASP A 12 28.12 3.19 -0.44
N VAL A 13 28.09 1.97 0.09
CA VAL A 13 27.38 1.60 1.32
C VAL A 13 27.74 2.50 2.50
N GLU A 14 29.04 2.75 2.72
CA GLU A 14 29.48 3.58 3.84
C GLU A 14 28.96 5.02 3.74
N GLU A 15 29.00 5.58 2.55
CA GLU A 15 28.57 6.95 2.30
C GLU A 15 27.04 7.09 2.32
N LEU A 16 26.33 6.13 1.74
CA LEU A 16 24.86 6.03 1.80
C LEU A 16 24.38 5.88 3.25
N HIS A 17 24.97 4.96 4.00
CA HIS A 17 24.63 4.76 5.41
C HIS A 17 24.84 6.04 6.22
N SER A 18 25.96 6.76 5.99
CA SER A 18 26.23 8.06 6.61
C SER A 18 25.17 9.10 6.23
N LEU A 19 24.72 9.13 4.96
CA LEU A 19 23.65 10.03 4.52
C LEU A 19 22.33 9.74 5.24
N PHE A 20 21.91 8.47 5.32
CA PHE A 20 20.70 8.08 6.07
C PHE A 20 20.80 8.44 7.55
N HIS A 21 21.96 8.18 8.15
CA HIS A 21 22.22 8.54 9.57
C HIS A 21 22.16 10.07 9.78
N THR A 22 22.75 10.85 8.91
CA THR A 22 22.72 12.33 8.97
C THR A 22 21.30 12.88 8.93
N VAL A 23 20.44 12.28 8.14
CA VAL A 23 19.05 12.77 7.95
C VAL A 23 18.11 12.24 9.02
N TYR A 24 18.27 11.00 9.48
CA TYR A 24 17.31 10.30 10.35
C TYR A 24 17.87 9.93 11.75
N GLY A 25 19.13 10.22 12.04
CA GLY A 25 19.73 9.93 13.35
C GLY A 25 19.71 8.46 13.74
N GLY A 26 19.81 7.53 12.76
CA GLY A 26 19.74 6.09 12.99
C GLY A 26 18.33 5.52 13.17
N ASN A 27 17.28 6.33 13.02
CA ASN A 27 15.87 5.94 13.22
C ASN A 27 15.10 5.74 11.91
N TYR A 28 15.79 5.43 10.81
CA TYR A 28 15.08 5.12 9.57
C TYR A 28 14.29 3.82 9.70
N ALA A 29 13.06 3.81 9.17
CA ALA A 29 12.12 2.71 9.43
C ALA A 29 12.48 1.40 8.71
N MET A 30 13.18 1.51 7.56
CA MET A 30 13.53 0.34 6.76
C MET A 30 14.98 -0.11 7.06
N PRO A 31 15.22 -1.44 7.19
CA PRO A 31 16.55 -1.97 7.55
C PRO A 31 17.67 -1.51 6.63
N TYR A 32 17.44 -1.39 5.32
CA TYR A 32 18.46 -0.94 4.37
C TYR A 32 18.99 0.48 4.65
N GLY A 33 18.30 1.29 5.46
CA GLY A 33 18.80 2.62 5.85
C GLY A 33 19.58 2.64 7.16
N THR A 34 19.65 1.51 7.89
CA THR A 34 20.30 1.41 9.21
C THR A 34 21.27 0.25 9.34
N ASP A 35 21.20 -0.73 8.45
CA ASP A 35 22.05 -1.93 8.43
C ASP A 35 22.81 -1.99 7.10
N LYS A 36 24.14 -1.99 7.17
CA LYS A 36 25.03 -1.94 6.01
C LYS A 36 24.99 -3.23 5.18
N ASP A 37 24.82 -4.38 5.83
CA ASP A 37 24.76 -5.66 5.13
C ASP A 37 23.45 -5.77 4.34
N VAL A 38 22.34 -5.32 4.93
CA VAL A 38 21.06 -5.22 4.23
C VAL A 38 21.13 -4.21 3.09
N MET A 39 21.78 -3.05 3.31
CA MET A 39 21.99 -2.04 2.26
C MET A 39 22.79 -2.60 1.07
N ALA A 40 23.90 -3.30 1.35
CA ALA A 40 24.73 -3.92 0.33
C ALA A 40 23.95 -4.99 -0.47
N ALA A 41 23.15 -5.81 0.23
CA ALA A 41 22.31 -6.82 -0.40
C ALA A 41 21.24 -6.20 -1.29
N GLU A 42 20.60 -5.11 -0.86
CA GLU A 42 19.61 -4.38 -1.67
C GLU A 42 20.23 -3.73 -2.91
N ILE A 43 21.43 -3.13 -2.79
CA ILE A 43 22.15 -2.56 -3.94
C ILE A 43 22.52 -3.64 -4.97
N ALA A 44 22.87 -4.84 -4.51
CA ALA A 44 23.27 -5.96 -5.36
C ALA A 44 22.08 -6.75 -5.93
N ALA A 45 20.86 -6.49 -5.47
CA ALA A 45 19.68 -7.24 -5.90
C ALA A 45 19.19 -6.78 -7.28
N ASP A 46 18.95 -7.73 -8.19
CA ASP A 46 18.39 -7.47 -9.53
C ASP A 46 16.96 -6.87 -9.48
N THR A 47 16.29 -6.98 -8.33
CA THR A 47 14.94 -6.43 -8.11
C THR A 47 14.97 -5.05 -7.46
N THR A 48 16.14 -4.42 -7.33
CA THR A 48 16.28 -3.08 -6.74
C THR A 48 17.00 -2.15 -7.73
N THR A 49 16.36 -1.03 -8.03
CA THR A 49 17.01 0.08 -8.73
C THR A 49 17.30 1.16 -7.70
N TRP A 50 18.57 1.41 -7.45
CA TRP A 50 19.02 2.39 -6.46
C TRP A 50 19.85 3.47 -7.12
N LEU A 51 19.41 4.73 -7.07
CA LEU A 51 20.07 5.87 -7.69
C LEU A 51 20.68 6.81 -6.65
N VAL A 52 21.83 7.38 -6.99
CA VAL A 52 22.54 8.38 -6.19
C VAL A 52 22.89 9.62 -7.03
N HIS A 53 22.92 10.77 -6.39
CA HIS A 53 23.48 12.00 -6.95
C HIS A 53 24.66 12.47 -6.14
N ARG A 54 25.78 12.78 -6.83
CA ARG A 54 26.99 13.25 -6.21
C ARG A 54 27.23 14.73 -6.48
N ALA A 55 27.56 15.45 -5.43
CA ALA A 55 28.04 16.81 -5.53
C ALA A 55 29.44 16.90 -4.91
N ARG A 56 30.42 17.39 -5.68
CA ARG A 56 31.82 17.48 -5.27
C ARG A 56 32.39 16.13 -4.78
N GLY A 57 32.04 15.04 -5.45
CA GLY A 57 32.49 13.70 -5.14
C GLY A 57 31.81 13.03 -3.95
N ARG A 58 30.78 13.65 -3.33
CA ARG A 58 30.02 13.10 -2.20
C ARG A 58 28.56 12.84 -2.58
N ILE A 59 27.99 11.74 -2.10
CA ILE A 59 26.56 11.45 -2.26
C ILE A 59 25.75 12.43 -1.41
N VAL A 60 24.90 13.23 -2.07
CA VAL A 60 24.06 14.22 -1.42
C VAL A 60 22.56 13.96 -1.60
N ALA A 61 22.21 13.05 -2.51
CA ALA A 61 20.82 12.61 -2.66
C ALA A 61 20.78 11.16 -3.12
N THR A 62 19.74 10.47 -2.71
CA THR A 62 19.47 9.08 -3.12
C THR A 62 17.98 8.81 -3.19
N VAL A 63 17.60 7.82 -4.00
CA VAL A 63 16.25 7.26 -4.11
C VAL A 63 16.36 5.83 -4.60
N LEU A 64 15.45 4.95 -4.17
CA LEU A 64 15.42 3.57 -4.64
C LEU A 64 14.01 3.12 -4.97
N ALA A 65 13.91 2.08 -5.79
CA ALA A 65 12.71 1.32 -6.00
C ALA A 65 12.98 -0.17 -5.89
N GLN A 66 12.05 -0.89 -5.27
CA GLN A 66 11.99 -2.33 -5.35
C GLN A 66 11.00 -2.73 -6.44
N VAL A 67 11.34 -3.73 -7.22
CA VAL A 67 10.52 -4.25 -8.33
C VAL A 67 9.95 -5.60 -7.94
N ALA A 68 8.65 -5.80 -8.18
CA ALA A 68 7.99 -7.09 -8.16
C ALA A 68 7.77 -7.56 -9.61
N PRO A 69 8.69 -8.36 -10.20
CA PRO A 69 8.62 -8.69 -11.62
C PRO A 69 7.35 -9.46 -12.00
N GLN A 70 6.85 -10.32 -11.10
CA GLN A 70 5.63 -11.09 -11.33
C GLN A 70 4.37 -10.20 -11.39
N ASP A 71 4.36 -9.12 -10.62
CA ASP A 71 3.28 -8.13 -10.61
C ASP A 71 3.54 -6.97 -11.56
N ARG A 72 4.72 -6.93 -12.21
CA ARG A 72 5.16 -5.88 -13.16
C ARG A 72 5.04 -4.48 -12.57
N MET A 73 5.35 -4.33 -11.29
CA MET A 73 5.24 -3.06 -10.57
C MET A 73 6.49 -2.75 -9.76
N ALA A 74 6.71 -1.47 -9.52
CA ALA A 74 7.79 -0.95 -8.69
C ALA A 74 7.26 -0.16 -7.50
N LYS A 75 7.90 -0.31 -6.35
CA LYS A 75 7.65 0.48 -5.14
C LYS A 75 8.79 1.46 -4.91
N MET A 76 8.51 2.74 -5.09
CA MET A 76 9.48 3.81 -4.85
C MET A 76 9.57 4.15 -3.35
N GLN A 77 10.80 4.26 -2.87
CA GLN A 77 11.09 4.54 -1.45
C GLN A 77 12.51 5.09 -1.27
N GLY A 78 12.94 5.33 -0.04
CA GLY A 78 14.33 5.71 0.25
C GLY A 78 14.78 7.05 -0.32
N LEU A 79 13.85 7.98 -0.58
CA LEU A 79 14.20 9.34 -1.01
C LEU A 79 14.83 10.10 0.15
N VAL A 80 16.12 10.38 0.03
CA VAL A 80 16.91 11.12 1.04
C VAL A 80 17.72 12.20 0.37
N VAL A 81 17.71 13.41 0.92
CA VAL A 81 18.53 14.54 0.47
C VAL A 81 19.25 15.13 1.67
N HIS A 82 20.57 15.26 1.55
CA HIS A 82 21.42 15.88 2.59
C HIS A 82 20.90 17.29 2.93
N PRO A 83 20.85 17.69 4.21
CA PRO A 83 20.30 18.99 4.61
C PRO A 83 20.90 20.18 3.86
N GLU A 84 22.23 20.18 3.64
CA GLU A 84 22.93 21.25 2.93
C GLU A 84 22.64 21.32 1.43
N ALA A 85 22.13 20.22 0.84
CA ALA A 85 21.77 20.15 -0.58
C ALA A 85 20.27 20.39 -0.84
N ARG A 86 19.49 20.66 0.20
CA ARG A 86 18.06 20.98 0.07
C ARG A 86 17.84 22.33 -0.62
N GLY A 87 16.65 22.52 -1.18
CA GLY A 87 16.31 23.74 -1.91
C GLY A 87 16.69 23.73 -3.39
N ASN A 88 17.48 22.75 -3.86
CA ASN A 88 17.99 22.65 -5.23
C ASN A 88 17.18 21.70 -6.14
N SER A 89 15.93 21.44 -5.83
CA SER A 89 15.04 20.52 -6.58
C SER A 89 15.55 19.08 -6.70
N LEU A 90 16.60 18.68 -5.97
CA LEU A 90 17.20 17.34 -6.06
C LEU A 90 16.20 16.21 -5.77
N ALA A 91 15.34 16.37 -4.78
CA ALA A 91 14.31 15.40 -4.47
C ALA A 91 13.34 15.19 -5.64
N ARG A 92 12.95 16.27 -6.33
CA ARG A 92 12.11 16.21 -7.53
C ARG A 92 12.85 15.53 -8.67
N SER A 93 14.11 15.90 -8.93
CA SER A 93 14.93 15.28 -9.97
C SER A 93 15.18 13.80 -9.71
N ALA A 94 15.38 13.40 -8.44
CA ALA A 94 15.55 11.99 -8.05
C ALA A 94 14.31 11.15 -8.38
N VAL A 95 13.13 11.62 -7.98
CA VAL A 95 11.85 10.93 -8.28
C VAL A 95 11.61 10.87 -9.78
N GLY A 96 11.89 11.96 -10.51
CA GLY A 96 11.77 12.01 -11.97
C GLY A 96 12.67 10.97 -12.63
N ALA A 97 13.97 11.03 -12.37
CA ALA A 97 14.96 10.12 -12.96
C ALA A 97 14.60 8.65 -12.71
N LEU A 98 14.32 8.29 -11.45
CA LEU A 98 13.98 6.92 -11.11
C LEU A 98 12.68 6.45 -11.76
N SER A 99 11.62 7.27 -11.73
CA SER A 99 10.33 6.87 -12.31
C SER A 99 10.36 6.79 -13.85
N GLU A 100 11.16 7.62 -14.51
CA GLU A 100 11.38 7.55 -15.95
C GLU A 100 12.16 6.29 -16.34
N ASP A 101 13.23 5.98 -15.62
CA ASP A 101 14.02 4.77 -15.82
C ASP A 101 13.18 3.50 -15.64
N LEU A 102 12.43 3.41 -14.53
CA LEU A 102 11.55 2.27 -14.25
C LEU A 102 10.48 2.06 -15.32
N LEU A 103 9.81 3.11 -15.76
CA LEU A 103 8.68 3.01 -16.70
C LEU A 103 9.12 2.96 -18.18
N ALA A 104 10.41 3.15 -18.45
CA ALA A 104 10.99 2.86 -19.74
C ALA A 104 11.19 1.34 -19.96
N ASP A 105 11.26 0.56 -18.88
CA ASP A 105 11.34 -0.90 -18.92
C ASP A 105 9.97 -1.50 -19.27
N ASP A 106 9.91 -2.28 -20.35
CA ASP A 106 8.70 -3.00 -20.75
C ASP A 106 8.23 -4.05 -19.72
N GLY A 107 9.08 -4.41 -18.76
CA GLY A 107 8.79 -5.28 -17.63
C GLY A 107 7.96 -4.64 -16.53
N ILE A 108 7.84 -3.29 -16.50
CA ILE A 108 7.17 -2.55 -15.42
C ILE A 108 5.98 -1.76 -15.99
N ASP A 109 4.79 -2.02 -15.49
CA ASP A 109 3.57 -1.37 -15.93
C ASP A 109 3.18 -0.18 -15.03
N SER A 110 3.60 -0.18 -13.77
CA SER A 110 3.32 0.91 -12.82
C SER A 110 4.39 1.05 -11.74
N ALA A 111 4.54 2.29 -11.25
CA ALA A 111 5.32 2.61 -10.07
C ALA A 111 4.43 3.29 -9.02
N TYR A 112 4.56 2.90 -7.75
CA TYR A 112 3.84 3.54 -6.67
C TYR A 112 4.77 3.94 -5.52
N GLY A 113 4.29 4.87 -4.73
CA GLY A 113 4.90 5.24 -3.47
C GLY A 113 3.88 5.73 -2.48
N THR A 114 4.25 5.69 -1.22
CA THR A 114 3.45 6.26 -0.14
C THR A 114 4.17 7.49 0.41
N ALA A 115 3.45 8.60 0.50
CA ALA A 115 3.98 9.85 1.04
C ALA A 115 3.40 10.12 2.43
N ARG A 116 4.28 10.53 3.37
CA ARG A 116 3.86 10.95 4.71
C ARG A 116 3.01 12.21 4.64
N THR A 117 2.08 12.35 5.57
CA THR A 117 1.17 13.50 5.65
C THR A 117 1.48 14.44 6.80
N ILE A 118 2.68 14.39 7.36
CA ILE A 118 3.20 15.39 8.30
C ILE A 118 3.62 16.70 7.58
N GLY A 119 3.67 16.67 6.25
CA GLY A 119 3.94 17.81 5.37
C GLY A 119 3.55 17.47 3.94
N THR A 120 3.30 18.49 3.12
CA THR A 120 2.85 18.32 1.72
C THR A 120 4.01 18.14 0.73
N ALA A 121 5.24 18.37 1.12
CA ALA A 121 6.39 18.37 0.21
C ALA A 121 6.60 17.01 -0.49
N PRO A 122 6.61 15.85 0.19
CA PRO A 122 6.76 14.56 -0.48
C PRO A 122 5.64 14.27 -1.48
N GLN A 123 4.40 14.64 -1.14
CA GLN A 123 3.24 14.48 -2.02
C GLN A 123 3.39 15.32 -3.30
N ARG A 124 3.75 16.60 -3.16
CA ARG A 124 3.95 17.53 -4.29
C ARG A 124 5.11 17.13 -5.20
N ILE A 125 6.19 16.57 -4.64
CA ILE A 125 7.31 16.07 -5.42
C ILE A 125 6.85 14.96 -6.36
N MET A 126 6.08 14.00 -5.87
CA MET A 126 5.55 12.90 -6.69
C MET A 126 4.52 13.41 -7.70
N LEU A 127 3.55 14.22 -7.27
CA LEU A 127 2.55 14.82 -8.18
C LEU A 127 3.20 15.60 -9.33
N ALA A 128 4.28 16.35 -9.04
CA ALA A 128 5.02 17.11 -10.05
C ALA A 128 5.83 16.22 -11.03
N ASN A 129 5.98 14.94 -10.74
CA ASN A 129 6.61 13.93 -11.59
C ASN A 129 5.58 12.98 -12.23
N GLY A 130 4.33 13.42 -12.40
CA GLY A 130 3.29 12.66 -13.11
C GLY A 130 2.67 11.52 -12.31
N PHE A 131 2.90 11.45 -11.01
CA PHE A 131 2.14 10.55 -10.15
C PHE A 131 0.74 11.12 -9.88
N HIS A 132 -0.24 10.24 -9.79
CA HIS A 132 -1.61 10.58 -9.44
C HIS A 132 -1.88 10.18 -7.98
N GLY A 133 -2.53 11.07 -7.22
CA GLY A 133 -3.02 10.78 -5.88
C GLY A 133 -4.28 9.93 -5.97
N LEU A 134 -4.26 8.70 -5.44
CA LEU A 134 -5.33 7.72 -5.63
C LEU A 134 -5.87 7.14 -4.32
N GLY A 135 -5.54 7.75 -3.20
CA GLY A 135 -6.12 7.39 -1.91
C GLY A 135 -5.25 7.77 -0.73
N ILE A 136 -5.73 7.38 0.43
CA ILE A 136 -5.05 7.54 1.70
C ILE A 136 -5.03 6.19 2.45
N LEU A 137 -4.09 6.03 3.36
CA LEU A 137 -3.99 4.89 4.27
C LEU A 137 -4.04 5.45 5.69
N PRO A 138 -5.22 5.58 6.30
CA PRO A 138 -5.40 6.26 7.58
C PRO A 138 -4.93 5.40 8.75
N ASN A 139 -4.30 6.00 9.75
CA ASN A 139 -3.82 5.32 10.95
C ASN A 139 -2.82 4.17 10.70
N ILE A 140 -2.09 4.22 9.58
CA ILE A 140 -1.19 3.13 9.16
C ILE A 140 0.05 2.97 10.04
N ARG A 141 0.48 4.02 10.75
CA ARG A 141 1.68 4.01 11.61
C ARG A 141 1.38 4.62 12.97
N LYS A 142 1.98 4.03 13.99
CA LYS A 142 1.88 4.49 15.37
C LYS A 142 3.29 4.85 15.89
N ALA A 143 3.76 6.05 15.56
CA ALA A 143 5.00 6.61 16.11
C ALA A 143 4.66 7.64 17.21
N GLY A 144 4.13 7.16 18.36
CA GLY A 144 3.60 8.01 19.44
C GLY A 144 2.23 8.64 19.12
N ARG A 145 1.77 8.56 17.88
CA ARG A 145 0.43 8.92 17.38
C ARG A 145 0.17 8.20 16.06
N HIS A 146 -1.09 8.17 15.64
CA HIS A 146 -1.44 7.66 14.32
C HIS A 146 -0.88 8.57 13.22
N GLU A 147 -0.54 7.96 12.10
CA GLU A 147 -0.10 8.65 10.91
C GLU A 147 -0.90 8.14 9.70
N THR A 148 -1.30 9.06 8.85
CA THR A 148 -1.92 8.74 7.55
C THR A 148 -0.86 8.84 6.46
N MET A 149 -0.89 7.92 5.50
CA MET A 149 -0.05 7.97 4.31
C MET A 149 -0.92 8.27 3.09
N ALA A 150 -0.37 9.01 2.14
CA ALA A 150 -0.99 9.24 0.84
C ALA A 150 -0.45 8.22 -0.17
N LEU A 151 -1.33 7.57 -0.94
CA LEU A 151 -0.95 6.66 -2.02
C LEU A 151 -0.86 7.41 -3.34
N LEU A 152 0.27 7.26 -4.04
CA LEU A 152 0.52 7.86 -5.35
C LEU A 152 1.02 6.81 -6.33
N LEU A 153 0.49 6.86 -7.56
CA LEU A 153 0.83 5.93 -8.64
C LEU A 153 1.16 6.68 -9.92
N ARG A 154 2.11 6.14 -10.68
CA ARG A 154 2.39 6.52 -12.06
C ARG A 154 2.40 5.26 -12.92
N HIS A 155 1.72 5.30 -14.05
CA HIS A 155 1.63 4.19 -14.99
C HIS A 155 2.49 4.44 -16.21
N ARG A 156 2.97 3.37 -16.83
CA ARG A 156 3.56 3.41 -18.16
C ARG A 156 2.49 3.86 -19.16
N GLU A 157 2.89 4.56 -20.20
CA GLU A 157 2.00 5.00 -21.27
C GLU A 157 1.24 3.81 -21.89
N GLY A 158 -0.05 3.98 -22.15
CA GLY A 158 -0.92 2.98 -22.73
C GLY A 158 -1.50 1.94 -21.76
N VAL A 159 -1.04 1.90 -20.50
CA VAL A 159 -1.53 0.92 -19.52
C VAL A 159 -2.97 1.21 -19.06
N LEU A 160 -3.28 2.46 -18.83
CA LEU A 160 -4.60 2.86 -18.33
C LEU A 160 -5.73 2.63 -19.35
N GLU A 161 -5.40 2.66 -20.64
CA GLU A 161 -6.31 2.43 -21.76
C GLU A 161 -6.70 0.96 -21.93
N LEU A 162 -5.90 0.04 -21.38
CA LEU A 162 -6.12 -1.41 -21.46
C LEU A 162 -6.87 -1.98 -20.26
N ARG A 163 -7.45 -1.14 -19.41
CA ARG A 163 -8.22 -1.59 -18.24
C ARG A 163 -9.54 -2.21 -18.63
N SER A 164 -9.89 -3.29 -17.93
CA SER A 164 -11.21 -3.92 -18.03
C SER A 164 -12.29 -3.03 -17.41
N PRO A 165 -13.42 -2.83 -18.07
CA PRO A 165 -14.57 -2.17 -17.44
C PRO A 165 -15.12 -3.02 -16.30
N VAL A 166 -15.61 -2.36 -15.26
CA VAL A 166 -16.33 -2.99 -14.15
C VAL A 166 -17.80 -2.62 -14.24
N ASP A 167 -18.68 -3.61 -14.20
CA ASP A 167 -20.12 -3.37 -14.40
C ASP A 167 -20.79 -2.81 -13.16
N ARG A 168 -20.51 -3.36 -11.98
CA ARG A 168 -21.12 -2.94 -10.71
C ARG A 168 -20.14 -2.96 -9.55
N VAL A 169 -20.34 -2.06 -8.61
CA VAL A 169 -19.60 -2.00 -7.34
C VAL A 169 -20.57 -1.65 -6.18
N PRO A 170 -20.20 -2.00 -4.93
CA PRO A 170 -21.00 -1.57 -3.77
C PRO A 170 -21.12 -0.04 -3.70
N ALA A 171 -22.30 0.46 -3.36
CA ALA A 171 -22.59 1.90 -3.31
C ALA A 171 -21.66 2.70 -2.38
N ALA A 172 -21.12 2.06 -1.34
CA ALA A 172 -20.13 2.66 -0.44
C ALA A 172 -18.83 3.09 -1.16
N LEU A 173 -18.50 2.48 -2.31
CA LEU A 173 -17.32 2.84 -3.10
C LEU A 173 -17.57 4.02 -4.05
N ARG A 174 -18.81 4.53 -4.14
CA ARG A 174 -19.19 5.57 -5.13
C ARG A 174 -18.23 6.77 -5.11
N ARG A 175 -17.93 7.32 -3.93
CA ARG A 175 -17.15 8.56 -3.83
C ARG A 175 -15.70 8.35 -4.22
N ILE A 176 -15.10 7.23 -3.83
CA ILE A 176 -13.70 6.92 -4.19
C ILE A 176 -13.57 6.63 -5.68
N VAL A 177 -14.50 5.87 -6.28
CA VAL A 177 -14.52 5.57 -7.71
C VAL A 177 -14.68 6.86 -8.53
N LEU A 178 -15.60 7.76 -8.15
CA LEU A 178 -15.76 9.06 -8.80
C LEU A 178 -14.53 9.98 -8.62
N ALA A 179 -13.78 9.87 -7.53
CA ALA A 179 -12.56 10.61 -7.35
C ALA A 179 -11.45 10.12 -8.30
N VAL A 180 -11.34 8.80 -8.48
CA VAL A 180 -10.39 8.19 -9.44
C VAL A 180 -10.79 8.51 -10.86
N GLU A 181 -12.09 8.44 -11.20
CA GLU A 181 -12.61 8.80 -12.52
C GLU A 181 -12.21 10.24 -12.91
N ARG A 182 -12.35 11.20 -11.99
CA ARG A 182 -11.92 12.61 -12.23
C ARG A 182 -10.41 12.78 -12.37
N THR A 183 -9.62 11.89 -11.80
CA THR A 183 -8.16 12.00 -11.77
C THR A 183 -7.51 11.38 -13.00
N ILE A 184 -7.94 10.18 -13.41
CA ILE A 184 -7.33 9.39 -14.49
C ILE A 184 -8.35 8.79 -15.47
N GLY A 185 -9.63 9.07 -15.32
CA GLY A 185 -10.72 8.45 -16.07
C GLY A 185 -10.97 6.99 -15.65
N LEU A 186 -12.04 6.42 -16.20
CA LEU A 186 -12.40 5.01 -16.12
C LEU A 186 -12.80 4.51 -17.50
N PRO A 187 -12.59 3.21 -17.83
CA PRO A 187 -13.08 2.65 -19.09
C PRO A 187 -14.61 2.77 -19.23
N LYS A 188 -15.31 2.60 -18.09
CA LYS A 188 -16.76 2.71 -17.96
C LYS A 188 -17.06 3.05 -16.51
N LEU A 189 -18.03 3.94 -16.28
CA LEU A 189 -18.54 4.17 -14.93
C LEU A 189 -19.38 2.97 -14.49
N PRO A 190 -19.06 2.31 -13.35
CA PRO A 190 -19.83 1.17 -12.87
C PRO A 190 -21.19 1.59 -12.31
N GLU A 191 -22.13 0.66 -12.27
CA GLU A 191 -23.36 0.81 -11.51
C GLU A 191 -23.06 0.72 -10.00
N PHE A 192 -23.59 1.66 -9.22
CA PHE A 192 -23.46 1.68 -7.76
C PHE A 192 -24.70 1.05 -7.13
N VAL A 193 -24.55 -0.16 -6.65
CA VAL A 193 -25.67 -0.94 -6.09
C VAL A 193 -25.44 -1.18 -4.58
N PRO A 194 -26.52 -1.40 -3.79
CA PRO A 194 -26.36 -1.77 -2.39
C PRO A 194 -25.43 -2.96 -2.24
N ALA A 195 -24.58 -2.94 -1.20
CA ALA A 195 -23.78 -4.11 -0.84
C ALA A 195 -24.71 -5.25 -0.40
N ASN A 196 -24.25 -6.50 -0.59
CA ASN A 196 -24.97 -7.64 -0.06
C ASN A 196 -25.01 -7.59 1.47
N GLU A 197 -26.17 -7.95 2.03
CA GLU A 197 -26.27 -8.17 3.47
C GLU A 197 -25.63 -9.52 3.83
N TYR A 198 -24.72 -9.48 4.76
CA TYR A 198 -24.18 -10.68 5.38
C TYR A 198 -24.76 -10.79 6.78
N ALA A 199 -25.43 -11.91 7.07
CA ALA A 199 -25.86 -12.19 8.42
C ALA A 199 -24.65 -12.27 9.34
N GLU A 200 -24.77 -11.80 10.59
CA GLU A 200 -23.78 -12.07 11.61
C GLU A 200 -23.74 -13.57 11.85
N PHE A 201 -22.83 -14.25 11.16
CA PHE A 201 -22.57 -15.65 11.46
C PHE A 201 -21.66 -15.71 12.68
N ALA A 202 -22.17 -16.25 13.78
CA ALA A 202 -21.31 -16.72 14.84
C ALA A 202 -20.50 -17.89 14.27
N SER A 203 -19.24 -17.66 14.00
CA SER A 203 -18.33 -18.73 13.58
C SER A 203 -17.86 -19.49 14.83
N ASP A 204 -18.15 -20.78 14.91
CA ASP A 204 -17.61 -21.67 15.93
C ASP A 204 -16.20 -22.20 15.56
N ALA A 205 -15.59 -21.65 14.51
CA ALA A 205 -14.28 -22.06 14.03
C ALA A 205 -13.21 -21.79 15.11
N LYS A 206 -12.46 -22.83 15.42
CA LYS A 206 -11.29 -22.73 16.28
C LYS A 206 -10.09 -22.32 15.45
N ILE A 207 -9.66 -21.09 15.64
CA ILE A 207 -8.60 -20.47 14.86
C ILE A 207 -7.36 -20.33 15.74
N GLU A 208 -6.23 -20.81 15.23
CA GLU A 208 -4.93 -20.67 15.86
C GLU A 208 -4.06 -19.66 15.08
N LEU A 209 -3.28 -18.87 15.82
CA LEU A 209 -2.30 -17.97 15.23
C LEU A 209 -0.90 -18.58 15.38
N VAL A 210 -0.25 -18.83 14.24
CA VAL A 210 1.12 -19.32 14.14
C VAL A 210 2.07 -18.15 13.83
N ASP A 211 2.93 -17.83 14.79
CA ASP A 211 3.97 -16.80 14.65
C ASP A 211 5.34 -17.45 14.45
N ALA A 212 5.58 -17.92 13.25
CA ALA A 212 6.82 -18.58 12.84
C ALA A 212 7.20 -18.15 11.41
N PRO A 213 7.83 -16.98 11.22
CA PRO A 213 7.99 -16.33 9.92
C PRO A 213 8.55 -17.22 8.80
N SER A 214 9.57 -18.03 9.11
CA SER A 214 10.18 -18.92 8.12
C SER A 214 9.27 -20.08 7.72
N PHE A 215 8.49 -20.63 8.65
CA PHE A 215 7.48 -21.66 8.38
C PHE A 215 6.34 -21.06 7.57
N VAL A 216 5.79 -19.93 8.00
CA VAL A 216 4.67 -19.23 7.35
C VAL A 216 4.99 -18.92 5.89
N ARG A 217 6.19 -18.37 5.61
CA ARG A 217 6.62 -18.10 4.23
C ARG A 217 6.68 -19.34 3.37
N ARG A 218 7.32 -20.42 3.86
CA ARG A 218 7.40 -21.67 3.10
C ARG A 218 6.03 -22.25 2.80
N THR A 219 5.13 -22.23 3.79
CA THR A 219 3.75 -22.74 3.61
C THR A 219 2.99 -21.87 2.62
N PHE A 220 3.11 -20.54 2.70
CA PHE A 220 2.52 -19.62 1.75
C PHE A 220 2.98 -19.88 0.31
N ASP A 221 4.27 -20.00 0.08
CA ASP A 221 4.84 -20.24 -1.25
C ASP A 221 4.40 -21.60 -1.85
N LEU A 222 4.13 -22.58 -0.99
CA LEU A 222 3.61 -23.88 -1.41
C LEU A 222 2.11 -23.87 -1.71
N GLN A 223 1.33 -23.15 -0.91
CA GLN A 223 -0.14 -23.13 -0.97
C GLN A 223 -0.69 -22.07 -1.92
N VAL A 224 -0.07 -20.90 -1.98
CA VAL A 224 -0.50 -19.74 -2.77
C VAL A 224 0.45 -19.54 -3.95
N ARG A 225 0.43 -20.49 -4.89
CA ARG A 225 1.30 -20.45 -6.08
C ARG A 225 0.85 -19.44 -7.13
N ASP A 226 -0.45 -19.21 -7.21
CA ASP A 226 -1.04 -18.28 -8.16
C ASP A 226 -0.79 -16.84 -7.70
N PRO A 227 -0.05 -16.02 -8.47
CA PRO A 227 0.21 -14.63 -8.11
C PRO A 227 -1.09 -13.80 -7.99
N TYR A 228 -2.16 -14.18 -8.67
CA TYR A 228 -3.47 -13.50 -8.56
C TYR A 228 -4.19 -13.76 -7.23
N ARG A 229 -3.76 -14.77 -6.48
CA ARG A 229 -4.24 -15.06 -5.12
C ARG A 229 -3.48 -14.33 -4.03
N ARG A 230 -2.44 -13.59 -4.37
CA ARG A 230 -1.77 -12.65 -3.46
C ARG A 230 -2.55 -11.35 -3.45
N PHE A 231 -2.92 -10.89 -2.27
CA PHE A 231 -3.63 -9.62 -2.17
C PHE A 231 -2.68 -8.42 -2.12
N TYR A 232 -1.42 -8.60 -1.71
CA TYR A 232 -0.49 -7.49 -1.55
C TYR A 232 0.91 -7.81 -2.05
N PRO A 233 1.41 -7.14 -3.11
CA PRO A 233 2.80 -7.28 -3.56
C PRO A 233 3.76 -6.65 -2.54
N PHE A 234 5.03 -7.05 -2.58
CA PHE A 234 6.11 -6.62 -1.68
C PHE A 234 5.95 -6.98 -0.21
N HIS A 235 4.85 -7.62 0.20
CA HIS A 235 4.64 -8.06 1.56
C HIS A 235 4.82 -9.58 1.64
N GLN A 236 5.68 -9.99 2.57
CA GLN A 236 5.90 -11.40 2.87
C GLN A 236 5.16 -11.73 4.16
N PRO A 237 4.35 -12.79 4.20
CA PRO A 237 3.64 -13.15 5.41
C PRO A 237 4.61 -13.62 6.49
N ASN A 238 4.32 -13.26 7.73
CA ASN A 238 5.07 -13.68 8.90
C ASN A 238 4.18 -14.31 9.99
N VAL A 239 2.86 -14.21 9.82
CA VAL A 239 1.86 -14.88 10.65
C VAL A 239 0.88 -15.64 9.79
N LEU A 240 0.41 -16.77 10.30
CA LEU A 240 -0.62 -17.62 9.71
C LEU A 240 -1.74 -17.81 10.73
N LEU A 241 -2.97 -17.55 10.31
CA LEU A 241 -4.16 -17.94 11.04
C LEU A 241 -4.74 -19.16 10.35
N THR A 242 -4.79 -20.30 11.07
CA THR A 242 -5.27 -21.57 10.54
C THR A 242 -6.46 -22.07 11.34
N GLU A 243 -7.41 -22.66 10.68
CA GLU A 243 -8.54 -23.32 11.34
C GLU A 243 -8.15 -24.76 11.71
N GLU A 244 -8.53 -25.23 12.92
CA GLU A 244 -8.08 -26.52 13.50
C GLU A 244 -8.35 -27.73 12.60
N SER A 245 -9.45 -27.71 11.84
CA SER A 245 -9.78 -28.79 10.88
C SER A 245 -9.09 -28.64 9.52
N GLY A 246 -8.37 -27.54 9.30
CA GLY A 246 -7.73 -27.22 8.02
C GLY A 246 -8.69 -26.68 6.96
N ALA A 247 -9.86 -26.16 7.36
CA ALA A 247 -10.84 -25.61 6.43
C ALA A 247 -10.34 -24.34 5.71
N PHE A 248 -9.50 -23.55 6.37
CA PHE A 248 -8.87 -22.39 5.77
C PHE A 248 -7.56 -21.99 6.44
N ASP A 249 -6.74 -21.29 5.68
CA ASP A 249 -5.51 -20.62 6.11
C ASP A 249 -5.55 -19.15 5.66
N LEU A 250 -5.24 -18.22 6.57
CA LEU A 250 -5.07 -16.81 6.26
C LEU A 250 -3.61 -16.40 6.53
N TYR A 251 -2.95 -15.89 5.53
CA TYR A 251 -1.57 -15.42 5.60
C TYR A 251 -1.52 -13.90 5.72
N ALA A 252 -0.83 -13.39 6.74
CA ALA A 252 -0.72 -11.96 6.96
C ALA A 252 0.73 -11.53 7.26
N HIS A 253 1.04 -10.29 6.88
CA HIS A 253 2.22 -9.59 7.34
C HIS A 253 1.84 -8.68 8.51
N MET A 254 2.44 -8.88 9.66
CA MET A 254 2.14 -8.13 10.88
C MET A 254 3.40 -7.49 11.46
N SER A 255 3.35 -6.18 11.70
CA SER A 255 4.32 -5.42 12.49
C SER A 255 3.68 -4.98 13.80
N ARG A 256 3.96 -5.72 14.89
CA ARG A 256 3.45 -5.38 16.22
C ARG A 256 3.96 -4.03 16.72
N ARG A 257 5.18 -3.65 16.33
CA ARG A 257 5.76 -2.36 16.66
C ARG A 257 4.91 -1.19 16.14
N ASP A 258 4.35 -1.34 14.95
CA ASP A 258 3.59 -0.29 14.26
C ASP A 258 2.07 -0.54 14.35
N GLY A 259 1.64 -1.65 14.95
CA GLY A 259 0.23 -2.06 14.98
C GLY A 259 -0.35 -2.31 13.58
N TYR A 260 0.50 -2.61 12.60
CA TYR A 260 0.16 -2.76 11.19
C TYR A 260 -0.01 -4.23 10.81
N CYS A 261 -1.07 -4.53 10.08
CA CYS A 261 -1.30 -5.85 9.53
C CYS A 261 -1.88 -5.77 8.12
N THR A 262 -1.25 -6.50 7.19
CA THR A 262 -1.72 -6.67 5.81
C THR A 262 -2.10 -8.13 5.60
N ILE A 263 -3.31 -8.38 5.10
CA ILE A 263 -3.71 -9.70 4.63
C ILE A 263 -3.05 -9.91 3.27
N VAL A 264 -2.16 -10.91 3.18
CA VAL A 264 -1.35 -11.18 1.99
C VAL A 264 -1.99 -12.21 1.08
N GLY A 265 -2.70 -13.19 1.64
CA GLY A 265 -3.37 -14.24 0.89
C GLY A 265 -4.14 -15.18 1.79
N ALA A 266 -4.94 -16.06 1.18
CA ALA A 266 -5.73 -17.05 1.89
C ALA A 266 -5.93 -18.31 1.05
N THR A 267 -6.21 -19.44 1.72
CA THR A 267 -6.57 -20.71 1.09
C THR A 267 -7.72 -21.38 1.84
N PRO A 268 -8.87 -21.65 1.21
CA PRO A 268 -9.28 -21.13 -0.10
C PRO A 268 -9.36 -19.60 -0.09
N SER A 269 -9.20 -18.98 -1.27
CA SER A 269 -9.22 -17.52 -1.40
C SER A 269 -10.64 -16.96 -1.40
N GLY A 270 -10.73 -15.66 -1.06
CA GLY A 270 -11.91 -14.86 -1.31
C GLY A 270 -13.05 -15.11 -0.33
N LEU A 271 -14.25 -15.26 -0.87
CA LEU A 271 -15.51 -15.26 -0.14
C LEU A 271 -15.66 -16.39 0.91
N ALA A 272 -14.91 -17.46 0.79
CA ALA A 272 -14.92 -18.55 1.77
C ALA A 272 -14.55 -18.12 3.19
N LEU A 273 -13.81 -17.01 3.32
CA LEU A 273 -13.43 -16.44 4.62
C LEU A 273 -14.50 -15.52 5.22
N ALA A 274 -15.50 -15.08 4.44
CA ALA A 274 -16.48 -14.10 4.88
C ALA A 274 -17.15 -14.46 6.23
N PRO A 275 -17.58 -15.72 6.50
CA PRO A 275 -18.18 -16.11 7.77
C PRO A 275 -17.20 -16.05 8.96
N HIS A 276 -15.90 -16.04 8.69
CA HIS A 276 -14.84 -16.14 9.69
C HIS A 276 -14.07 -14.82 9.88
N LEU A 277 -14.43 -13.77 9.12
CA LEU A 277 -13.70 -12.49 9.15
C LEU A 277 -13.65 -11.86 10.54
N GLU A 278 -14.77 -11.82 11.27
CA GLU A 278 -14.79 -11.18 12.59
C GLU A 278 -13.93 -11.92 13.64
N PRO A 279 -13.99 -13.25 13.79
CA PRO A 279 -13.05 -14.00 14.62
C PRO A 279 -11.59 -13.80 14.21
N LEU A 280 -11.27 -13.78 12.90
CA LEU A 280 -9.92 -13.55 12.39
C LEU A 280 -9.42 -12.14 12.76
N ILE A 281 -10.25 -11.12 12.57
CA ILE A 281 -9.94 -9.73 12.93
C ILE A 281 -9.73 -9.59 14.44
N THR A 282 -10.59 -10.22 15.24
CA THR A 282 -10.49 -10.21 16.70
C THR A 282 -9.15 -10.81 17.17
N LEU A 283 -8.75 -11.93 16.59
CA LEU A 283 -7.49 -12.59 16.91
C LEU A 283 -6.28 -11.76 16.48
N LEU A 284 -6.30 -11.17 15.29
CA LEU A 284 -5.26 -10.25 14.83
C LEU A 284 -5.13 -9.02 15.73
N ASN A 285 -6.26 -8.42 16.13
CA ASN A 285 -6.27 -7.29 17.06
C ASN A 285 -5.71 -7.67 18.44
N ALA A 286 -6.14 -8.78 19.01
CA ALA A 286 -5.60 -9.33 20.26
C ALA A 286 -4.09 -9.60 20.18
N SER A 287 -3.58 -9.88 18.98
CA SER A 287 -2.15 -10.11 18.71
C SER A 287 -1.36 -8.83 18.43
N GLY A 288 -2.01 -7.66 18.46
CA GLY A 288 -1.38 -6.35 18.33
C GLY A 288 -1.64 -5.59 17.02
N ALA A 289 -2.51 -6.08 16.15
CA ALA A 289 -2.92 -5.34 14.96
C ALA A 289 -3.93 -4.25 15.33
N LEU A 290 -3.58 -3.00 15.05
CA LEU A 290 -4.43 -1.81 15.29
C LEU A 290 -4.98 -1.24 13.97
N TYR A 291 -4.38 -1.64 12.86
CA TYR A 291 -4.74 -1.30 11.50
C TYR A 291 -4.61 -2.55 10.63
N LEU A 292 -5.67 -2.85 9.91
CA LEU A 292 -5.70 -3.94 8.94
C LEU A 292 -5.95 -3.40 7.54
N GLU A 293 -5.28 -3.98 6.56
CA GLU A 293 -5.55 -3.70 5.16
C GLU A 293 -5.53 -4.97 4.32
N THR A 294 -6.24 -4.92 3.22
CA THR A 294 -6.20 -5.90 2.15
C THR A 294 -6.47 -5.21 0.82
N ILE A 295 -6.07 -5.83 -0.27
CA ILE A 295 -6.32 -5.30 -1.61
C ILE A 295 -7.15 -6.31 -2.40
N VAL A 296 -8.24 -5.84 -3.00
CA VAL A 296 -9.25 -6.68 -3.65
C VAL A 296 -9.54 -6.14 -5.05
N PRO A 297 -9.75 -7.01 -6.07
CA PRO A 297 -10.16 -6.55 -7.38
C PRO A 297 -11.47 -5.73 -7.32
N LEU A 298 -11.53 -4.62 -8.04
CA LEU A 298 -12.73 -3.76 -8.06
C LEU A 298 -13.97 -4.49 -8.56
N HIS A 299 -13.82 -5.53 -9.41
CA HIS A 299 -14.91 -6.34 -9.92
C HIS A 299 -15.39 -7.43 -8.95
N ALA A 300 -14.70 -7.66 -7.84
CA ALA A 300 -15.03 -8.67 -6.84
C ALA A 300 -16.13 -8.17 -5.89
N PHE A 301 -17.32 -7.95 -6.43
CA PHE A 301 -18.47 -7.34 -5.73
C PHE A 301 -18.82 -8.03 -4.41
N GLU A 302 -18.82 -9.37 -4.39
CA GLU A 302 -19.18 -10.16 -3.21
C GLU A 302 -18.13 -10.02 -2.10
N GLU A 303 -16.84 -10.06 -2.44
CA GLU A 303 -15.75 -9.88 -1.49
C GLU A 303 -15.73 -8.47 -0.90
N LEU A 304 -15.93 -7.45 -1.76
CA LEU A 304 -16.06 -6.07 -1.32
C LEU A 304 -17.25 -5.88 -0.37
N SER A 305 -18.39 -6.51 -0.68
CA SER A 305 -19.59 -6.48 0.18
C SER A 305 -19.32 -7.12 1.55
N ALA A 306 -18.65 -8.28 1.57
CA ALA A 306 -18.29 -8.97 2.80
C ALA A 306 -17.34 -8.11 3.66
N LEU A 307 -16.32 -7.51 3.07
CA LEU A 307 -15.40 -6.63 3.78
C LEU A 307 -16.11 -5.41 4.36
N LEU A 308 -17.02 -4.77 3.59
CA LEU A 308 -17.83 -3.66 4.08
C LEU A 308 -18.71 -4.07 5.27
N ALA A 309 -19.36 -5.23 5.22
CA ALA A 309 -20.16 -5.77 6.32
C ALA A 309 -19.33 -5.90 7.61
N HIS A 310 -18.05 -6.32 7.48
CA HIS A 310 -17.09 -6.47 8.58
C HIS A 310 -16.26 -5.21 8.86
N GLY A 311 -16.75 -4.02 8.48
CA GLY A 311 -16.17 -2.73 8.88
C GLY A 311 -14.90 -2.31 8.16
N PHE A 312 -14.51 -2.99 7.08
CA PHE A 312 -13.49 -2.46 6.19
C PHE A 312 -14.08 -1.34 5.33
N LEU A 313 -13.31 -0.29 5.12
CA LEU A 313 -13.69 0.87 4.33
C LEU A 313 -12.73 1.05 3.15
N PRO A 314 -13.22 1.51 1.97
CA PRO A 314 -12.37 1.79 0.83
C PRO A 314 -11.48 3.01 1.11
N ALA A 315 -10.18 2.83 1.10
CA ALA A 315 -9.19 3.86 1.48
C ALA A 315 -8.43 4.41 0.27
N ALA A 316 -8.06 3.53 -0.66
CA ALA A 316 -7.32 3.87 -1.87
C ALA A 316 -7.73 2.96 -3.04
N MET A 317 -7.45 3.41 -4.26
CA MET A 317 -7.54 2.55 -5.44
C MET A 317 -6.16 2.37 -6.08
N TYR A 318 -5.93 1.20 -6.63
CA TYR A 318 -4.79 0.90 -7.48
C TYR A 318 -5.31 0.51 -8.87
N PRO A 319 -5.54 1.50 -9.78
CA PRO A 319 -5.97 1.25 -11.14
C PRO A 319 -4.89 0.50 -11.92
N ALA A 320 -5.32 -0.37 -12.84
CA ALA A 320 -4.43 -1.18 -13.68
C ALA A 320 -3.33 -1.91 -12.87
N MET A 321 -3.66 -2.40 -11.68
CA MET A 321 -2.66 -2.99 -10.77
C MET A 321 -2.09 -4.28 -11.32
N ARG A 322 -2.93 -5.14 -11.89
CA ARG A 322 -2.51 -6.44 -12.40
C ARG A 322 -3.01 -6.66 -13.81
N ARG A 323 -2.16 -7.29 -14.60
CA ARG A 323 -2.47 -7.68 -15.96
C ARG A 323 -2.76 -9.18 -16.02
N GLU A 324 -3.92 -9.51 -16.56
CA GLU A 324 -4.30 -10.86 -16.95
C GLU A 324 -4.39 -10.91 -18.46
N ASP A 325 -3.52 -11.70 -19.09
CA ASP A 325 -3.29 -11.69 -20.54
C ASP A 325 -2.89 -10.29 -21.07
N ARG A 326 -3.83 -9.58 -21.67
CA ARG A 326 -3.62 -8.22 -22.24
C ARG A 326 -4.50 -7.16 -21.58
N VAL A 327 -5.24 -7.52 -20.56
CA VAL A 327 -6.21 -6.65 -19.89
C VAL A 327 -5.76 -6.38 -18.47
N PHE A 328 -5.90 -5.15 -18.03
CA PHE A 328 -5.58 -4.75 -16.66
C PHE A 328 -6.83 -4.68 -15.79
N HIS A 329 -6.68 -5.04 -14.53
CA HIS A 329 -7.73 -4.97 -13.52
C HIS A 329 -7.40 -3.91 -12.46
N ASP A 330 -8.43 -3.14 -12.12
CA ASP A 330 -8.39 -2.16 -11.04
C ASP A 330 -8.59 -2.86 -9.69
N TYR A 331 -7.90 -2.39 -8.66
CA TYR A 331 -7.97 -2.91 -7.29
C TYR A 331 -8.33 -1.82 -6.30
N VAL A 332 -8.92 -2.22 -5.19
CA VAL A 332 -9.26 -1.34 -4.06
C VAL A 332 -8.51 -1.78 -2.82
N VAL A 333 -7.88 -0.83 -2.14
CA VAL A 333 -7.33 -1.04 -0.81
C VAL A 333 -8.44 -0.81 0.20
N MET A 334 -8.80 -1.88 0.89
CA MET A 334 -9.80 -1.89 1.94
C MET A 334 -9.11 -1.89 3.29
N THR A 335 -9.49 -1.00 4.20
CA THR A 335 -8.83 -0.84 5.49
C THR A 335 -9.82 -0.87 6.64
N ARG A 336 -9.38 -1.42 7.78
CA ARG A 336 -10.12 -1.36 9.04
C ARG A 336 -9.19 -0.88 10.16
N THR A 337 -9.58 0.20 10.83
CA THR A 337 -8.87 0.71 12.00
C THR A 337 -9.55 0.19 13.27
N MET A 338 -8.76 -0.26 14.25
CA MET A 338 -9.26 -0.76 15.54
C MET A 338 -9.36 0.35 16.60
N GLU A 339 -8.77 1.49 16.31
CA GLU A 339 -8.81 2.67 17.17
C GLU A 339 -9.49 3.83 16.42
N PRO A 340 -9.99 4.85 17.12
CA PRO A 340 -10.58 6.03 16.50
C PRO A 340 -9.62 6.69 15.50
N LEU A 341 -10.15 7.24 14.42
CA LEU A 341 -9.37 8.01 13.45
C LEU A 341 -8.72 9.22 14.11
N ASP A 342 -7.44 9.42 13.83
CA ASP A 342 -6.70 10.59 14.27
C ASP A 342 -6.06 11.32 13.08
N PHE A 343 -6.68 12.40 12.65
CA PHE A 343 -6.18 13.29 11.61
C PHE A 343 -5.54 14.57 12.16
N ARG A 344 -5.23 14.64 13.46
CA ARG A 344 -4.57 15.81 14.04
C ARG A 344 -3.19 15.98 13.41
N GLY A 345 -2.93 17.19 12.88
CA GLY A 345 -1.68 17.52 12.19
C GLY A 345 -1.53 16.92 10.79
N LEU A 346 -2.63 16.42 10.21
CA LEU A 346 -2.66 15.99 8.82
C LEU A 346 -2.35 17.19 7.90
N ALA A 347 -1.26 17.09 7.14
CA ALA A 347 -0.90 18.02 6.07
C ALA A 347 -1.03 17.27 4.73
N ILE A 348 -2.09 17.58 4.00
CA ILE A 348 -2.43 16.86 2.77
C ILE A 348 -2.62 17.82 1.60
N ASP A 349 -2.12 17.44 0.42
CA ASP A 349 -2.36 18.18 -0.81
C ASP A 349 -3.83 18.07 -1.24
N LYS A 350 -4.33 19.08 -1.94
CA LYS A 350 -5.71 19.14 -2.43
C LYS A 350 -6.14 17.92 -3.27
N ALA A 351 -5.18 17.27 -3.93
CA ALA A 351 -5.42 16.06 -4.73
C ALA A 351 -5.99 14.91 -3.91
N PHE A 352 -5.72 14.86 -2.61
CA PHE A 352 -6.18 13.79 -1.71
C PHE A 352 -7.43 14.14 -0.92
N ARG A 353 -7.88 15.39 -0.97
CA ARG A 353 -9.04 15.84 -0.19
C ARG A 353 -10.30 14.97 -0.39
N PRO A 354 -10.68 14.56 -1.63
CA PRO A 354 -11.85 13.71 -1.83
C PRO A 354 -11.75 12.36 -1.12
N TYR A 355 -10.54 11.81 -1.00
CA TYR A 355 -10.30 10.53 -0.34
C TYR A 355 -10.40 10.64 1.18
N VAL A 356 -9.90 11.72 1.77
CA VAL A 356 -10.04 12.00 3.20
C VAL A 356 -11.50 12.19 3.58
N GLU A 357 -12.21 13.05 2.85
CA GLU A 357 -13.62 13.36 3.11
C GLU A 357 -14.51 12.12 3.02
N GLN A 358 -14.35 11.32 1.96
CA GLN A 358 -15.14 10.10 1.80
C GLN A 358 -14.86 9.08 2.92
N TYR A 359 -13.59 8.93 3.34
CA TYR A 359 -13.22 7.99 4.39
C TYR A 359 -13.80 8.42 5.75
N ILE A 360 -13.71 9.70 6.09
CA ILE A 360 -14.28 10.26 7.32
C ILE A 360 -15.80 10.02 7.35
N ASP A 361 -16.49 10.30 6.25
CA ASP A 361 -17.95 10.14 6.17
C ASP A 361 -18.38 8.68 6.37
N LEU A 362 -17.71 7.74 5.68
CA LEU A 362 -17.99 6.31 5.83
C LEU A 362 -17.66 5.81 7.25
N TRP A 363 -16.54 6.25 7.81
CA TRP A 363 -16.17 5.90 9.18
C TRP A 363 -17.17 6.44 10.19
N THR A 364 -17.60 7.69 10.01
CA THR A 364 -18.61 8.33 10.86
C THR A 364 -19.95 7.58 10.79
N GLN A 365 -20.42 7.24 9.59
CA GLN A 365 -21.65 6.47 9.41
C GLN A 365 -21.56 5.08 10.08
N ARG A 366 -20.39 4.49 10.10
CA ARG A 366 -20.20 3.16 10.71
C ARG A 366 -20.13 3.18 12.24
N HIS A 367 -19.47 4.21 12.80
CA HIS A 367 -19.09 4.23 14.21
C HIS A 367 -19.88 5.21 15.09
N LEU A 368 -20.63 6.13 14.48
CA LEU A 368 -21.45 7.10 15.21
C LEU A 368 -22.93 6.88 14.91
N ASP A 369 -23.69 6.49 15.92
CA ASP A 369 -25.13 6.49 15.83
C ASP A 369 -25.66 7.93 15.98
N THR A 370 -26.05 8.54 14.86
CA THR A 370 -26.62 9.89 14.82
C THR A 370 -28.16 9.88 14.75
N SER A 371 -28.80 8.73 14.84
CA SER A 371 -30.25 8.55 14.61
C SER A 371 -31.13 9.35 15.58
N GLY A 372 -30.58 9.77 16.71
CA GLY A 372 -31.29 10.58 17.73
C GLY A 372 -30.97 12.07 17.73
N VAL A 373 -29.96 12.53 16.96
CA VAL A 373 -29.43 13.89 17.06
C VAL A 373 -30.38 14.96 16.46
N PHE A 374 -31.19 14.57 15.51
CA PHE A 374 -32.07 15.47 14.76
C PHE A 374 -33.56 15.12 14.90
N ARG A 375 -33.96 14.50 16.01
CA ARG A 375 -35.35 14.25 16.35
C ARG A 375 -35.96 15.39 17.17
#